data_ea8c46825d7ee505c214932d363551a5
#
_entry.id   ea8c46825d7ee505c214932d363551a5
#
_cell.length_a   1.000
_cell.length_b   1.000
_cell.length_c   1.000
_cell.angle_alpha   90.00
_cell.angle_beta   90.00
_cell.angle_gamma   90.00
#
_symmetry.space_group_name_H-M   'P 1'
#
loop_
_entity.id
_entity.type
_entity.pdbx_description
1 polymer ?
#
loop_
_entity_poly.entity_id
_entity_poly.type
_entity_poly.pdbx_seq_one_letter_code
_entity_poly.pdbx_strand_id
1 'polypeptide(L)'
;LLDQWVEEELKPGNLSNGTVMAYQGTVNRIKQHPIGNRKLKSVTADHLQAYIDFLSFGGTNPDGTQAKALSKGYLRLFSAVLQGAFRFAVFPKRLISFNPMQYVIWRGKKEEYELFSQEDGDAPAVPTLTHEQFRALEDFLKKKDNPALLPIQIAYYTGLRIGEVCGLTWQDINLEGQYLTVRRSMRYNGARHKTEIGATKRKKIRTVDFCDTLVEILRTAKAEQHKNRFRYGELYSLNYYSEVKEKDRTYYEVYSLPRTEEV
;
A
#
# COMPACT_ATOMS: atom_id res chain seq x y z
N LEU A 1 -2.93 26.10 -0.36
CA LEU A 1 -1.56 25.65 -0.51
C LEU A 1 -1.46 24.11 -0.69
N LEU A 2 -2.00 23.33 0.26
CA LEU A 2 -1.84 21.86 0.26
C LEU A 2 -2.41 21.22 -1.00
N ASP A 3 -3.64 21.55 -1.38
CA ASP A 3 -4.27 21.02 -2.60
C ASP A 3 -3.49 21.46 -3.85
N GLN A 4 -3.06 22.71 -3.90
CA GLN A 4 -2.30 23.25 -5.01
C GLN A 4 -0.94 22.52 -5.17
N TRP A 5 -0.26 22.23 -4.05
CA TRP A 5 0.96 21.44 -4.06
C TRP A 5 0.73 20.02 -4.59
N VAL A 6 -0.38 19.36 -4.20
CA VAL A 6 -0.73 18.04 -4.72
C VAL A 6 -0.95 18.08 -6.23
N GLU A 7 -1.73 19.07 -6.72
CA GLU A 7 -2.07 19.14 -8.15
C GLU A 7 -0.87 19.54 -9.03
N GLU A 8 -0.04 20.45 -8.57
CA GLU A 8 0.99 21.05 -9.40
C GLU A 8 2.37 20.36 -9.25
N GLU A 9 2.66 19.73 -8.11
CA GLU A 9 3.97 19.10 -7.87
C GLU A 9 3.88 17.57 -7.71
N LEU A 10 2.92 17.07 -6.91
CA LEU A 10 2.89 15.64 -6.63
C LEU A 10 2.33 14.81 -7.77
N LYS A 11 1.18 15.21 -8.33
CA LYS A 11 0.53 14.46 -9.41
C LYS A 11 1.35 14.43 -10.70
N PRO A 12 1.97 15.55 -11.14
CA PRO A 12 2.85 15.53 -12.31
C PRO A 12 4.21 14.87 -12.05
N GLY A 13 4.58 14.67 -10.78
CA GLY A 13 5.87 14.10 -10.40
C GLY A 13 5.98 12.59 -10.64
N ASN A 14 7.18 12.04 -10.44
CA ASN A 14 7.50 10.62 -10.64
C ASN A 14 7.10 9.70 -9.46
N LEU A 15 6.19 10.15 -8.59
CA LEU A 15 5.73 9.34 -7.46
C LEU A 15 4.73 8.28 -7.90
N SER A 16 4.74 7.13 -7.23
CA SER A 16 3.72 6.10 -7.47
C SER A 16 2.34 6.61 -7.08
N ASN A 17 1.27 6.16 -7.76
CA ASN A 17 -0.11 6.51 -7.40
C ASN A 17 -0.40 6.23 -5.92
N GLY A 18 0.09 5.11 -5.37
CA GLY A 18 -0.08 4.79 -3.95
C GLY A 18 0.55 5.84 -3.02
N THR A 19 1.71 6.39 -3.38
CA THR A 19 2.36 7.47 -2.63
C THR A 19 1.55 8.77 -2.72
N VAL A 20 1.08 9.13 -3.92
CA VAL A 20 0.23 10.31 -4.12
C VAL A 20 -1.07 10.21 -3.31
N MET A 21 -1.73 9.04 -3.32
CA MET A 21 -2.93 8.81 -2.52
C MET A 21 -2.67 8.89 -1.01
N ALA A 22 -1.55 8.35 -0.53
CA ALA A 22 -1.17 8.44 0.87
C ALA A 22 -0.93 9.90 1.29
N TYR A 23 -0.28 10.68 0.44
CA TYR A 23 -0.06 12.12 0.69
C TYR A 23 -1.39 12.90 0.64
N GLN A 24 -2.25 12.60 -0.31
CA GLN A 24 -3.59 13.22 -0.38
C GLN A 24 -4.43 12.91 0.87
N GLY A 25 -4.40 11.66 1.35
CA GLY A 25 -5.06 11.28 2.61
C GLY A 25 -4.50 12.06 3.81
N THR A 26 -3.19 12.28 3.84
CA THR A 26 -2.53 13.07 4.88
C THR A 26 -2.91 14.56 4.77
N VAL A 27 -2.95 15.11 3.57
CA VAL A 27 -3.42 16.49 3.31
C VAL A 27 -4.85 16.67 3.83
N ASN A 28 -5.75 15.72 3.56
CA ASN A 28 -7.14 15.78 4.04
C ASN A 28 -7.20 15.80 5.57
N ARG A 29 -6.38 15.01 6.26
CA ARG A 29 -6.29 15.03 7.72
C ARG A 29 -5.75 16.34 8.29
N ILE A 30 -4.71 16.92 7.65
CA ILE A 30 -4.18 18.24 8.05
C ILE A 30 -5.28 19.31 7.90
N LYS A 31 -6.07 19.26 6.83
CA LYS A 31 -7.18 20.20 6.59
C LYS A 31 -8.30 20.08 7.61
N GLN A 32 -8.56 18.91 8.16
CA GLN A 32 -9.56 18.68 9.20
C GLN A 32 -9.13 19.25 10.56
N HIS A 33 -7.83 19.38 10.81
CA HIS A 33 -7.31 19.97 12.03
C HIS A 33 -7.33 21.51 11.94
N PRO A 34 -7.51 22.26 13.07
CA PRO A 34 -7.54 23.74 13.07
C PRO A 34 -6.36 24.42 12.37
N ILE A 35 -5.20 23.77 12.32
CA ILE A 35 -4.02 24.28 11.61
C ILE A 35 -4.27 24.44 10.10
N GLY A 36 -5.09 23.56 9.52
CA GLY A 36 -5.43 23.58 8.11
C GLY A 36 -6.24 24.81 7.69
N ASN A 37 -6.92 25.46 8.62
CA ASN A 37 -7.75 26.65 8.40
C ASN A 37 -6.98 27.96 8.62
N ARG A 38 -5.71 27.90 9.06
CA ARG A 38 -4.91 29.13 9.27
C ARG A 38 -4.47 29.72 7.93
N LYS A 39 -4.44 31.06 7.88
CA LYS A 39 -3.83 31.76 6.75
C LYS A 39 -2.35 31.41 6.65
N LEU A 40 -1.85 31.04 5.48
CA LEU A 40 -0.47 30.58 5.28
C LEU A 40 0.58 31.51 5.92
N LYS A 41 0.45 32.81 5.71
CA LYS A 41 1.39 33.82 6.24
C LYS A 41 1.36 33.95 7.79
N SER A 42 0.33 33.43 8.45
CA SER A 42 0.20 33.44 9.92
C SER A 42 0.63 32.14 10.58
N VAL A 43 1.04 31.14 9.78
CA VAL A 43 1.54 29.86 10.33
C VAL A 43 2.98 30.04 10.74
N THR A 44 3.25 29.86 12.03
CA THR A 44 4.61 29.93 12.62
C THR A 44 5.16 28.53 12.89
N ALA A 45 6.45 28.45 13.19
CA ALA A 45 7.08 27.20 13.64
C ALA A 45 6.41 26.64 14.91
N ASP A 46 6.00 27.52 15.85
CA ASP A 46 5.33 27.11 17.09
C ASP A 46 3.98 26.47 16.81
N HIS A 47 3.19 26.98 15.86
CA HIS A 47 1.93 26.36 15.45
C HIS A 47 2.15 24.98 14.86
N LEU A 48 3.19 24.81 14.05
CA LEU A 48 3.55 23.52 13.46
C LEU A 48 4.12 22.57 14.53
N GLN A 49 4.93 23.07 15.47
CA GLN A 49 5.45 22.27 16.57
C GLN A 49 4.30 21.72 17.44
N ALA A 50 3.35 22.59 17.83
CA ALA A 50 2.18 22.16 18.60
C ALA A 50 1.37 21.09 17.86
N TYR A 51 1.22 21.21 16.55
CA TYR A 51 0.54 20.20 15.73
C TYR A 51 1.31 18.88 15.68
N ILE A 52 2.62 18.92 15.50
CA ILE A 52 3.47 17.74 15.49
C ILE A 52 3.48 17.05 16.85
N ASP A 53 3.53 17.82 17.95
CA ASP A 53 3.46 17.30 19.31
C ASP A 53 2.08 16.63 19.56
N PHE A 54 1.00 17.24 19.09
CA PHE A 54 -0.34 16.63 19.12
C PHE A 54 -0.38 15.29 18.36
N LEU A 55 0.20 15.21 17.18
CA LEU A 55 0.28 13.97 16.42
C LEU A 55 1.15 12.90 17.11
N SER A 56 2.22 13.34 17.78
CA SER A 56 3.23 12.46 18.39
C SER A 56 2.77 11.88 19.73
N PHE A 57 2.03 12.66 20.53
CA PHE A 57 1.64 12.28 21.90
C PHE A 57 0.14 12.04 22.04
N GLY A 58 -0.65 12.41 21.05
CA GLY A 58 -2.10 12.45 21.15
C GLY A 58 -2.57 13.74 21.86
N GLY A 59 -3.85 13.84 22.09
CA GLY A 59 -4.47 15.00 22.75
C GLY A 59 -5.97 15.07 22.50
N THR A 60 -6.58 16.18 22.87
CA THR A 60 -8.01 16.38 22.67
C THR A 60 -8.27 17.11 21.36
N ASN A 61 -9.09 16.53 20.49
CA ASN A 61 -9.56 17.17 19.27
C ASN A 61 -10.50 18.35 19.60
N PRO A 62 -10.73 19.28 18.66
CA PRO A 62 -11.65 20.40 18.85
C PRO A 62 -13.10 19.97 19.17
N ASP A 63 -13.49 18.77 18.76
CA ASP A 63 -14.81 18.18 19.04
C ASP A 63 -14.89 17.48 20.41
N GLY A 64 -13.82 17.55 21.22
CA GLY A 64 -13.73 16.90 22.52
C GLY A 64 -13.31 15.43 22.50
N THR A 65 -13.15 14.81 21.35
CA THR A 65 -12.69 13.43 21.23
C THR A 65 -11.20 13.29 21.52
N GLN A 66 -10.77 12.14 22.03
CA GLN A 66 -9.35 11.87 22.31
C GLN A 66 -8.66 11.31 21.06
N ALA A 67 -7.64 12.02 20.59
CA ALA A 67 -6.74 11.55 19.53
C ALA A 67 -5.63 10.69 20.13
N LYS A 68 -5.38 9.53 19.52
CA LYS A 68 -4.25 8.67 19.88
C LYS A 68 -2.98 9.14 19.20
N ALA A 69 -1.84 8.94 19.86
CA ALA A 69 -0.51 9.15 19.27
C ALA A 69 -0.33 8.32 17.99
N LEU A 70 0.27 8.91 16.98
CA LEU A 70 0.57 8.23 15.73
C LEU A 70 1.90 7.47 15.82
N SER A 71 2.01 6.39 15.05
CA SER A 71 3.27 5.66 14.90
C SER A 71 4.36 6.52 14.22
N LYS A 72 5.64 6.24 14.51
CA LYS A 72 6.78 6.92 13.87
C LYS A 72 6.71 6.91 12.33
N GLY A 73 6.29 5.78 11.75
CA GLY A 73 6.16 5.66 10.30
C GLY A 73 5.10 6.61 9.74
N TYR A 74 4.00 6.77 10.47
CA TYR A 74 2.91 7.65 10.05
C TYR A 74 3.25 9.13 10.26
N LEU A 75 3.96 9.47 11.34
CA LEU A 75 4.49 10.83 11.57
C LEU A 75 5.43 11.27 10.44
N ARG A 76 6.28 10.37 9.91
CA ARG A 76 7.15 10.67 8.76
C ARG A 76 6.35 11.11 7.53
N LEU A 77 5.15 10.57 7.34
CA LEU A 77 4.29 10.94 6.23
C LEU A 77 3.77 12.39 6.38
N PHE A 78 3.34 12.77 7.60
CA PHE A 78 2.96 14.17 7.89
C PHE A 78 4.14 15.13 7.71
N SER A 79 5.34 14.74 8.16
CA SER A 79 6.55 15.51 7.94
C SER A 79 6.82 15.76 6.46
N ALA A 80 6.79 14.71 5.65
CA ALA A 80 7.06 14.80 4.22
C ALA A 80 6.05 15.73 3.52
N VAL A 81 4.77 15.62 3.88
CA VAL A 81 3.71 16.48 3.32
C VAL A 81 3.91 17.94 3.71
N LEU A 82 4.10 18.21 5.00
CA LEU A 82 4.27 19.60 5.47
C LEU A 82 5.56 20.22 4.93
N GLN A 83 6.70 19.53 4.98
CA GLN A 83 7.95 20.03 4.42
C GLN A 83 7.84 20.29 2.92
N GLY A 84 7.24 19.36 2.16
CA GLY A 84 7.05 19.52 0.73
C GLY A 84 6.16 20.72 0.39
N ALA A 85 4.99 20.83 1.06
CA ALA A 85 4.06 21.92 0.82
C ALA A 85 4.63 23.30 1.20
N PHE A 86 5.34 23.42 2.34
CA PHE A 86 5.96 24.68 2.71
C PHE A 86 7.17 25.02 1.83
N ARG A 87 7.96 24.04 1.39
CA ARG A 87 9.00 24.25 0.38
C ARG A 87 8.39 24.80 -0.91
N PHE A 88 7.31 24.21 -1.41
CA PHE A 88 6.57 24.68 -2.58
C PHE A 88 6.04 26.11 -2.40
N ALA A 89 5.60 26.48 -1.19
CA ALA A 89 5.15 27.83 -0.87
C ALA A 89 6.28 28.85 -0.92
N VAL A 90 7.53 28.47 -0.56
CA VAL A 90 8.72 29.32 -0.70
C VAL A 90 9.14 29.42 -2.15
N PHE A 91 9.30 28.28 -2.83
CA PHE A 91 9.64 28.19 -4.24
C PHE A 91 8.98 26.95 -4.84
N PRO A 92 8.29 27.07 -5.99
CA PRO A 92 8.25 28.22 -6.93
C PRO A 92 7.20 29.29 -6.61
N LYS A 93 6.31 29.08 -5.63
CA LYS A 93 5.13 29.95 -5.43
C LYS A 93 5.44 31.33 -4.82
N ARG A 94 6.55 31.48 -4.09
CA ARG A 94 6.96 32.72 -3.44
C ARG A 94 5.88 33.36 -2.56
N LEU A 95 5.06 32.54 -1.91
CA LEU A 95 3.98 32.97 -1.01
C LEU A 95 4.48 33.35 0.38
N ILE A 96 5.59 32.77 0.78
CA ILE A 96 6.32 33.01 2.04
C ILE A 96 7.82 33.07 1.75
N SER A 97 8.56 33.77 2.61
CA SER A 97 10.02 33.98 2.45
C SER A 97 10.87 32.83 2.97
N PHE A 98 10.36 32.03 3.91
CA PHE A 98 11.08 30.91 4.50
C PHE A 98 10.13 29.76 4.85
N ASN A 99 10.69 28.56 5.01
CA ASN A 99 9.92 27.37 5.38
C ASN A 99 9.94 27.20 6.92
N PRO A 100 8.80 27.40 7.62
CA PRO A 100 8.76 27.30 9.08
C PRO A 100 9.00 25.86 9.60
N MET A 101 8.83 24.83 8.75
CA MET A 101 9.12 23.44 9.09
C MET A 101 10.61 23.18 9.39
N GLN A 102 11.52 24.08 9.00
CA GLN A 102 12.95 23.97 9.31
C GLN A 102 13.25 24.07 10.81
N TYR A 103 12.36 24.69 11.57
CA TYR A 103 12.52 24.89 13.02
C TYR A 103 11.70 23.90 13.85
N VAL A 104 10.96 22.99 13.21
CA VAL A 104 10.14 21.99 13.90
C VAL A 104 11.01 20.81 14.32
N ILE A 105 10.95 20.48 15.61
CA ILE A 105 11.67 19.35 16.19
C ILE A 105 10.73 18.14 16.29
N TRP A 106 11.14 17.03 15.73
CA TRP A 106 10.39 15.77 15.81
C TRP A 106 10.63 15.10 17.16
N ARG A 107 9.64 15.19 18.04
CA ARG A 107 9.64 14.54 19.34
C ARG A 107 8.77 13.30 19.23
N GLY A 108 9.38 12.12 19.11
CA GLY A 108 8.68 10.83 19.21
C GLY A 108 8.74 10.29 20.64
N LYS A 109 7.79 9.43 21.03
CA LYS A 109 8.02 8.61 22.22
C LYS A 109 9.34 7.87 22.05
N LYS A 110 10.27 8.04 23.02
CA LYS A 110 11.41 7.13 23.12
C LYS A 110 10.82 5.75 23.31
N GLU A 111 11.21 4.80 22.49
CA GLU A 111 10.99 3.40 22.80
C GLU A 111 11.81 3.18 24.07
N GLU A 112 11.13 2.89 25.19
CA GLU A 112 11.79 2.36 26.37
C GLU A 112 12.32 0.99 25.93
N TYR A 113 13.62 0.96 25.64
CA TYR A 113 14.32 -0.32 25.60
C TYR A 113 14.33 -0.79 27.07
N GLU A 114 13.67 -1.91 27.32
CA GLU A 114 13.89 -2.63 28.57
C GLU A 114 15.36 -3.08 28.61
N LEU A 115 16.16 -2.26 29.30
CA LEU A 115 17.62 -2.46 29.45
C LEU A 115 17.98 -3.79 30.15
N PHE A 116 16.99 -4.56 30.61
CA PHE A 116 17.13 -5.78 31.38
C PHE A 116 16.24 -6.95 30.88
N SER A 117 15.68 -6.88 29.68
CA SER A 117 15.10 -8.06 29.07
C SER A 117 16.24 -9.05 28.77
N GLN A 118 16.26 -10.17 29.48
CA GLN A 118 17.26 -11.24 29.35
C GLN A 118 17.04 -12.08 28.06
N GLU A 119 16.30 -11.62 27.11
CA GLU A 119 16.14 -12.30 25.84
C GLU A 119 17.07 -11.60 24.82
N ASP A 120 17.94 -12.43 24.27
CA ASP A 120 18.96 -12.06 23.27
C ASP A 120 18.43 -11.05 22.25
N GLY A 121 19.18 -9.97 22.07
CA GLY A 121 19.07 -8.77 21.26
C GLY A 121 18.36 -8.81 19.91
N ASP A 122 17.21 -9.44 19.82
CA ASP A 122 16.37 -9.41 18.65
C ASP A 122 15.48 -8.15 18.66
N ALA A 123 15.54 -7.41 17.54
CA ALA A 123 14.57 -6.37 17.23
C ALA A 123 13.16 -6.93 17.48
N PRO A 124 12.19 -6.11 17.97
CA PRO A 124 10.86 -6.59 18.31
C PRO A 124 10.31 -7.45 17.18
N ALA A 125 10.12 -8.74 17.49
CA ALA A 125 9.76 -9.75 16.51
C ALA A 125 8.46 -9.32 15.80
N VAL A 126 8.54 -9.17 14.50
CA VAL A 126 7.32 -8.97 13.70
C VAL A 126 6.46 -10.22 13.93
N PRO A 127 5.23 -10.08 14.45
CA PRO A 127 4.40 -11.24 14.71
C PRO A 127 4.16 -12.01 13.40
N THR A 128 4.61 -13.25 13.36
CA THR A 128 4.45 -14.16 12.24
C THR A 128 3.46 -15.26 12.59
N LEU A 129 2.76 -15.79 11.59
CA LEU A 129 1.89 -16.94 11.79
C LEU A 129 2.74 -18.18 12.05
N THR A 130 2.42 -18.92 13.12
CA THR A 130 2.95 -20.27 13.30
C THR A 130 2.35 -21.22 12.26
N HIS A 131 2.98 -22.36 12.04
CA HIS A 131 2.46 -23.36 11.10
C HIS A 131 1.08 -23.88 11.51
N GLU A 132 0.81 -24.03 12.81
CA GLU A 132 -0.48 -24.44 13.35
C GLU A 132 -1.56 -23.38 13.09
N GLN A 133 -1.24 -22.10 13.32
CA GLN A 133 -2.15 -21.00 13.03
C GLN A 133 -2.46 -20.90 11.54
N PHE A 134 -1.46 -21.13 10.67
CA PHE A 134 -1.66 -21.16 9.24
C PHE A 134 -2.59 -22.30 8.82
N ARG A 135 -2.40 -23.52 9.33
CA ARG A 135 -3.30 -24.65 9.06
C ARG A 135 -4.73 -24.38 9.51
N ALA A 136 -4.90 -23.82 10.70
CA ALA A 136 -6.24 -23.45 11.17
C ALA A 136 -6.92 -22.42 10.25
N LEU A 137 -6.16 -21.45 9.73
CA LEU A 137 -6.64 -20.48 8.74
C LEU A 137 -7.02 -21.17 7.41
N GLU A 138 -6.19 -22.09 6.92
CA GLU A 138 -6.49 -22.87 5.71
C GLU A 138 -7.81 -23.65 5.84
N ASP A 139 -7.98 -24.37 6.95
CA ASP A 139 -9.18 -25.17 7.21
C ASP A 139 -10.43 -24.28 7.32
N PHE A 140 -10.30 -23.12 7.95
CA PHE A 140 -11.40 -22.15 8.01
C PHE A 140 -11.80 -21.65 6.63
N LEU A 141 -10.80 -21.27 5.80
CA LEU A 141 -11.04 -20.78 4.45
C LEU A 141 -11.61 -21.86 3.52
N LYS A 142 -11.14 -23.11 3.63
CA LYS A 142 -11.67 -24.26 2.91
C LYS A 142 -13.15 -24.52 3.26
N LYS A 143 -13.50 -24.54 4.55
CA LYS A 143 -14.90 -24.71 5.02
C LYS A 143 -15.85 -23.64 4.51
N LYS A 144 -15.34 -22.45 4.23
CA LYS A 144 -16.11 -21.29 3.75
C LYS A 144 -16.10 -21.17 2.21
N ASP A 145 -15.41 -22.06 1.51
CA ASP A 145 -15.15 -21.94 0.06
C ASP A 145 -14.68 -20.52 -0.32
N ASN A 146 -13.72 -20.01 0.46
CA ASN A 146 -13.30 -18.62 0.35
C ASN A 146 -12.23 -18.47 -0.75
N PRO A 147 -12.45 -17.59 -1.76
CA PRO A 147 -11.49 -17.39 -2.86
C PRO A 147 -10.13 -16.84 -2.42
N ALA A 148 -9.99 -16.36 -1.21
CA ALA A 148 -8.70 -15.91 -0.66
C ALA A 148 -7.77 -17.08 -0.30
N LEU A 149 -8.23 -18.33 -0.27
CA LEU A 149 -7.44 -19.48 0.12
C LEU A 149 -6.18 -19.61 -0.73
N LEU A 150 -6.32 -19.72 -2.04
CA LEU A 150 -5.18 -19.91 -2.95
C LEU A 150 -4.17 -18.74 -2.89
N PRO A 151 -4.57 -17.47 -2.96
CA PRO A 151 -3.64 -16.35 -2.78
C PRO A 151 -2.87 -16.38 -1.45
N ILE A 152 -3.53 -16.76 -0.36
CA ILE A 152 -2.90 -16.85 0.98
C ILE A 152 -1.89 -17.99 1.02
N GLN A 153 -2.20 -19.15 0.45
CA GLN A 153 -1.28 -20.28 0.33
C GLN A 153 -0.04 -19.89 -0.48
N ILE A 154 -0.22 -19.29 -1.64
CA ILE A 154 0.91 -18.81 -2.46
C ILE A 154 1.76 -17.83 -1.65
N ALA A 155 1.15 -16.84 -0.99
CA ALA A 155 1.89 -15.88 -0.17
C ALA A 155 2.68 -16.54 0.96
N TYR A 156 2.09 -17.51 1.64
CA TYR A 156 2.72 -18.22 2.74
C TYR A 156 3.97 -19.02 2.31
N TYR A 157 3.85 -19.79 1.23
CA TYR A 157 4.95 -20.65 0.76
C TYR A 157 6.02 -19.90 -0.05
N THR A 158 5.77 -18.69 -0.51
CA THR A 158 6.70 -17.94 -1.36
C THR A 158 7.20 -16.63 -0.78
N GLY A 159 6.57 -16.12 0.28
CA GLY A 159 6.85 -14.79 0.83
C GLY A 159 6.54 -13.63 -0.11
N LEU A 160 5.72 -13.85 -1.13
CA LEU A 160 5.33 -12.79 -2.06
C LEU A 160 4.40 -11.77 -1.41
N ARG A 161 4.50 -10.52 -1.86
CA ARG A 161 3.54 -9.51 -1.47
C ARG A 161 2.18 -9.77 -2.11
N ILE A 162 1.09 -9.42 -1.42
CA ILE A 162 -0.27 -9.68 -1.94
C ILE A 162 -0.48 -9.15 -3.36
N GLY A 163 0.01 -7.98 -3.68
CA GLY A 163 -0.11 -7.43 -5.03
C GLY A 163 0.69 -8.21 -6.08
N GLU A 164 1.81 -8.82 -5.70
CA GLU A 164 2.60 -9.69 -6.56
C GLU A 164 1.86 -11.02 -6.79
N VAL A 165 1.28 -11.60 -5.73
CA VAL A 165 0.43 -12.81 -5.82
C VAL A 165 -0.76 -12.57 -6.76
N CYS A 166 -1.50 -11.49 -6.56
CA CYS A 166 -2.64 -11.15 -7.42
C CYS A 166 -2.24 -10.87 -8.88
N GLY A 167 -0.98 -10.49 -9.12
CA GLY A 167 -0.45 -10.26 -10.46
C GLY A 167 0.07 -11.50 -11.17
N LEU A 168 0.07 -12.69 -10.56
CA LEU A 168 0.53 -13.92 -11.17
C LEU A 168 -0.43 -14.44 -12.24
N THR A 169 0.13 -15.05 -13.26
CA THR A 169 -0.58 -15.82 -14.27
C THR A 169 0.04 -17.22 -14.38
N TRP A 170 -0.66 -18.18 -14.98
CA TRP A 170 -0.11 -19.51 -15.19
C TRP A 170 1.16 -19.54 -16.03
N GLN A 171 1.37 -18.53 -16.86
CA GLN A 171 2.60 -18.39 -17.67
C GLN A 171 3.82 -18.01 -16.81
N ASP A 172 3.59 -17.47 -15.62
CA ASP A 172 4.66 -17.13 -14.68
C ASP A 172 5.08 -18.31 -13.80
N ILE A 173 4.36 -19.43 -13.84
CA ILE A 173 4.54 -20.57 -12.94
C ILE A 173 5.08 -21.78 -13.71
N ASN A 174 6.26 -22.23 -13.32
CA ASN A 174 6.84 -23.50 -13.80
C ASN A 174 6.68 -24.56 -12.72
N LEU A 175 5.69 -25.46 -12.90
CA LEU A 175 5.39 -26.52 -11.95
C LEU A 175 6.44 -27.66 -11.95
N GLU A 176 7.12 -27.87 -13.07
CA GLU A 176 8.17 -28.89 -13.19
C GLU A 176 9.49 -28.40 -12.56
N GLY A 177 9.86 -27.15 -12.85
CA GLY A 177 11.03 -26.52 -12.26
C GLY A 177 10.80 -25.97 -10.86
N GLN A 178 9.58 -26.02 -10.33
CA GLN A 178 9.20 -25.56 -8.99
C GLN A 178 9.57 -24.11 -8.71
N TYR A 179 9.40 -23.22 -9.68
CA TYR A 179 9.63 -21.79 -9.51
C TYR A 179 8.54 -20.95 -10.17
N LEU A 180 8.40 -19.74 -9.70
CA LEU A 180 7.57 -18.72 -10.33
C LEU A 180 8.36 -17.44 -10.59
N THR A 181 7.93 -16.68 -11.60
CA THR A 181 8.57 -15.44 -11.99
C THR A 181 7.68 -14.24 -11.64
N VAL A 182 8.16 -13.39 -10.75
CA VAL A 182 7.46 -12.16 -10.34
C VAL A 182 7.80 -11.03 -11.29
N ARG A 183 6.86 -10.65 -12.15
CA ARG A 183 7.04 -9.62 -13.19
C ARG A 183 6.27 -8.34 -12.90
N ARG A 184 5.12 -8.46 -12.23
CA ARG A 184 4.12 -7.40 -12.07
C ARG A 184 3.48 -7.44 -10.68
N SER A 185 2.77 -6.38 -10.37
CA SER A 185 1.97 -6.28 -9.15
C SER A 185 0.61 -5.70 -9.49
N MET A 186 -0.44 -6.33 -9.00
CA MET A 186 -1.82 -5.89 -9.14
C MET A 186 -2.25 -5.13 -7.88
N ARG A 187 -3.07 -4.10 -8.06
CA ARG A 187 -3.63 -3.32 -6.96
C ARG A 187 -5.01 -2.78 -7.34
N TYR A 188 -5.87 -2.64 -6.34
CA TYR A 188 -7.13 -1.93 -6.50
C TYR A 188 -6.91 -0.42 -6.27
N ASN A 189 -7.36 0.40 -7.20
CA ASN A 189 -7.38 1.85 -7.08
C ASN A 189 -8.76 2.31 -6.62
N GLY A 190 -8.91 2.56 -5.32
CA GLY A 190 -10.19 2.93 -4.73
C GLY A 190 -10.77 4.26 -5.22
N ALA A 191 -9.92 5.20 -5.67
CA ALA A 191 -10.38 6.48 -6.21
C ALA A 191 -11.01 6.34 -7.61
N ARG A 192 -10.59 5.33 -8.37
CA ARG A 192 -11.09 5.05 -9.73
C ARG A 192 -12.02 3.85 -9.78
N HIS A 193 -12.15 3.12 -8.68
CA HIS A 193 -12.87 1.84 -8.61
C HIS A 193 -12.40 0.81 -9.64
N LYS A 194 -11.10 0.78 -9.93
CA LYS A 194 -10.52 -0.08 -10.95
C LYS A 194 -9.32 -0.87 -10.41
N THR A 195 -9.11 -2.05 -10.97
CA THR A 195 -7.93 -2.87 -10.71
C THR A 195 -6.83 -2.51 -11.72
N GLU A 196 -5.66 -2.18 -11.23
CA GLU A 196 -4.50 -1.77 -12.04
C GLU A 196 -3.38 -2.80 -11.90
N ILE A 197 -2.68 -3.07 -13.01
CA ILE A 197 -1.42 -3.81 -13.04
C ILE A 197 -0.29 -2.84 -13.33
N GLY A 198 0.81 -2.98 -12.60
CA GLY A 198 2.03 -2.21 -12.80
C GLY A 198 3.27 -3.00 -12.45
N ALA A 199 4.42 -2.36 -12.59
CA ALA A 199 5.68 -2.95 -12.19
C ALA A 199 5.72 -3.23 -10.68
N THR A 200 6.55 -4.20 -10.28
CA THR A 200 6.86 -4.44 -8.85
C THR A 200 7.47 -3.20 -8.20
N LYS A 201 7.39 -3.07 -6.87
CA LYS A 201 7.88 -1.90 -6.13
C LYS A 201 9.33 -1.50 -6.46
N ARG A 202 10.18 -2.46 -6.83
CA ARG A 202 11.58 -2.21 -7.21
C ARG A 202 11.83 -2.28 -8.72
N LYS A 203 10.78 -2.43 -9.53
CA LYS A 203 10.85 -2.61 -10.99
C LYS A 203 11.78 -3.77 -11.43
N LYS A 204 12.01 -4.77 -10.55
CA LYS A 204 12.87 -5.92 -10.82
C LYS A 204 12.02 -7.16 -11.03
N ILE A 205 12.32 -7.89 -12.10
CA ILE A 205 11.83 -9.25 -12.33
C ILE A 205 12.70 -10.19 -11.49
N ARG A 206 12.08 -11.15 -10.82
CA ARG A 206 12.78 -12.17 -10.05
C ARG A 206 12.06 -13.50 -10.09
N THR A 207 12.79 -14.57 -9.94
CA THR A 207 12.27 -15.91 -9.70
C THR A 207 12.23 -16.20 -8.19
N VAL A 208 11.29 -17.04 -7.80
CA VAL A 208 11.13 -17.54 -6.44
C VAL A 208 10.82 -19.03 -6.54
N ASP A 209 11.63 -19.85 -5.90
CA ASP A 209 11.43 -21.28 -5.82
C ASP A 209 10.36 -21.61 -4.79
N PHE A 210 9.69 -22.76 -4.96
CA PHE A 210 8.67 -23.20 -4.03
C PHE A 210 8.70 -24.73 -3.82
N CYS A 211 8.11 -25.19 -2.72
CA CYS A 211 8.15 -26.57 -2.27
C CYS A 211 7.07 -27.45 -2.94
N ASP A 212 7.23 -28.78 -2.80
CA ASP A 212 6.29 -29.77 -3.33
C ASP A 212 4.86 -29.55 -2.87
N THR A 213 4.66 -29.11 -1.63
CA THR A 213 3.31 -28.79 -1.12
C THR A 213 2.60 -27.75 -1.97
N LEU A 214 3.30 -26.68 -2.38
CA LEU A 214 2.73 -25.66 -3.24
C LEU A 214 2.53 -26.17 -4.67
N VAL A 215 3.38 -27.09 -5.15
CA VAL A 215 3.15 -27.78 -6.45
C VAL A 215 1.80 -28.45 -6.48
N GLU A 216 1.46 -29.25 -5.47
CA GLU A 216 0.18 -29.96 -5.39
C GLU A 216 -1.02 -29.01 -5.28
N ILE A 217 -0.88 -27.95 -4.49
CA ILE A 217 -1.89 -26.90 -4.38
C ILE A 217 -2.15 -26.25 -5.74
N LEU A 218 -1.09 -25.87 -6.44
CA LEU A 218 -1.20 -25.21 -7.75
C LEU A 218 -1.74 -26.15 -8.84
N ARG A 219 -1.35 -27.44 -8.83
CA ARG A 219 -1.91 -28.44 -9.74
C ARG A 219 -3.42 -28.59 -9.54
N THR A 220 -3.83 -28.69 -8.26
CA THR A 220 -5.25 -28.78 -7.90
C THR A 220 -6.02 -27.53 -8.34
N ALA A 221 -5.49 -26.36 -8.07
CA ALA A 221 -6.11 -25.09 -8.46
C ALA A 221 -6.21 -24.94 -9.99
N LYS A 222 -5.19 -25.36 -10.74
CA LYS A 222 -5.21 -25.36 -12.20
C LYS A 222 -6.27 -26.30 -12.76
N ALA A 223 -6.36 -27.52 -12.20
CA ALA A 223 -7.36 -28.49 -12.59
C ALA A 223 -8.79 -28.01 -12.30
N GLU A 224 -9.00 -27.37 -11.13
CA GLU A 224 -10.29 -26.81 -10.76
C GLU A 224 -10.68 -25.63 -11.67
N GLN A 225 -9.74 -24.76 -12.00
CA GLN A 225 -10.00 -23.70 -12.97
C GLN A 225 -10.38 -24.25 -14.35
N HIS A 226 -9.74 -25.32 -14.80
CA HIS A 226 -10.12 -26.00 -16.06
C HIS A 226 -11.53 -26.59 -16.00
N LYS A 227 -11.89 -27.24 -14.89
CA LYS A 227 -13.25 -27.76 -14.67
C LYS A 227 -14.28 -26.63 -14.69
N ASN A 228 -14.01 -25.54 -14.00
CA ASN A 228 -14.90 -24.38 -13.95
C ASN A 228 -15.06 -23.74 -15.34
N ARG A 229 -13.97 -23.61 -16.09
CA ARG A 229 -14.01 -23.10 -17.46
C ARG A 229 -14.89 -23.99 -18.37
N PHE A 230 -14.83 -25.30 -18.20
CA PHE A 230 -15.67 -26.23 -18.93
C PHE A 230 -17.12 -26.17 -18.46
N ARG A 231 -17.37 -26.16 -17.14
CA ARG A 231 -18.68 -26.14 -16.51
C ARG A 231 -19.49 -24.90 -16.88
N TYR A 232 -18.89 -23.75 -16.89
CA TYR A 232 -19.55 -22.47 -17.14
C TYR A 232 -19.52 -22.06 -18.62
N GLY A 233 -18.69 -22.69 -19.45
CA GLY A 233 -18.66 -22.46 -20.89
C GLY A 233 -18.51 -20.98 -21.25
N GLU A 234 -19.50 -20.45 -21.95
CA GLU A 234 -19.57 -19.06 -22.39
C GLU A 234 -19.74 -18.06 -21.24
N LEU A 235 -20.33 -18.47 -20.13
CA LEU A 235 -20.48 -17.63 -18.92
C LEU A 235 -19.20 -17.52 -18.11
N TYR A 236 -18.15 -18.28 -18.47
CA TYR A 236 -16.88 -18.18 -17.78
C TYR A 236 -16.19 -16.84 -18.11
N SER A 237 -16.01 -16.00 -17.10
CA SER A 237 -15.35 -14.71 -17.26
C SER A 237 -13.84 -14.88 -17.41
N LEU A 238 -13.26 -14.19 -18.40
CA LEU A 238 -11.82 -14.07 -18.62
C LEU A 238 -11.36 -12.69 -18.15
N ASN A 239 -10.14 -12.64 -17.64
CA ASN A 239 -9.53 -11.38 -17.26
C ASN A 239 -8.70 -10.84 -18.44
N TYR A 240 -9.01 -9.63 -18.81
CA TYR A 240 -8.33 -8.86 -19.84
C TYR A 240 -7.64 -7.66 -19.25
N TYR A 241 -6.72 -7.08 -19.98
CA TYR A 241 -6.09 -5.84 -19.58
C TYR A 241 -5.98 -4.90 -20.78
N SER A 242 -6.17 -3.62 -20.56
CA SER A 242 -5.95 -2.56 -21.53
C SER A 242 -4.86 -1.61 -21.08
N GLU A 243 -4.02 -1.18 -21.99
CA GLU A 243 -3.01 -0.17 -21.73
C GLU A 243 -3.67 1.20 -21.61
N VAL A 244 -3.39 1.90 -20.52
CA VAL A 244 -3.83 3.27 -20.30
C VAL A 244 -2.62 4.18 -20.23
N LYS A 245 -2.56 5.16 -21.13
CA LYS A 245 -1.52 6.19 -21.18
C LYS A 245 -2.06 7.50 -20.63
N GLU A 246 -1.55 7.94 -19.50
CA GLU A 246 -1.85 9.22 -18.90
C GLU A 246 -0.59 10.06 -18.79
N LYS A 247 -0.49 11.13 -19.59
CA LYS A 247 0.68 12.02 -19.63
C LYS A 247 2.00 11.24 -19.63
N ASP A 248 2.65 11.12 -18.46
CA ASP A 248 3.97 10.46 -18.33
C ASP A 248 3.88 9.05 -17.71
N ARG A 249 2.68 8.46 -17.60
CA ARG A 249 2.47 7.16 -16.96
C ARG A 249 1.73 6.21 -17.87
N THR A 250 2.31 5.01 -18.01
CA THR A 250 1.63 3.87 -18.60
C THR A 250 1.31 2.85 -17.51
N TYR A 251 0.07 2.43 -17.44
CA TYR A 251 -0.38 1.35 -16.57
C TYR A 251 -1.44 0.53 -17.29
N TYR A 252 -1.80 -0.62 -16.73
CA TYR A 252 -2.79 -1.49 -17.32
C TYR A 252 -3.99 -1.61 -16.40
N GLU A 253 -5.20 -1.37 -16.92
CA GLU A 253 -6.45 -1.65 -16.22
C GLU A 253 -6.89 -3.07 -16.51
N VAL A 254 -7.37 -3.77 -15.45
CA VAL A 254 -7.90 -5.13 -15.55
C VAL A 254 -9.41 -5.08 -15.50
N TYR A 255 -10.03 -5.84 -16.37
CA TYR A 255 -11.47 -6.04 -16.40
C TYR A 255 -11.80 -7.49 -16.73
N SER A 256 -12.97 -7.95 -16.32
CA SER A 256 -13.45 -9.29 -16.54
C SER A 256 -14.66 -9.27 -17.45
N LEU A 257 -14.61 -10.03 -18.54
CA LEU A 257 -15.71 -10.16 -19.49
C LEU A 257 -16.08 -11.63 -19.68
N PRO A 258 -17.35 -11.95 -19.93
CA PRO A 258 -17.75 -13.26 -20.42
C PRO A 258 -17.00 -13.64 -21.69
N ARG A 259 -16.77 -14.93 -21.90
CA ARG A 259 -16.01 -15.42 -23.06
C ARG A 259 -16.64 -15.11 -24.42
N THR A 260 -17.95 -14.83 -24.43
CA THR A 260 -18.73 -14.48 -25.63
C THR A 260 -18.57 -13.04 -26.11
N GLU A 261 -18.05 -12.15 -25.26
CA GLU A 261 -17.83 -10.79 -25.68
C GLU A 261 -16.53 -10.67 -26.49
N GLU A 262 -16.63 -10.10 -27.70
CA GLU A 262 -15.45 -9.70 -28.47
C GLU A 262 -14.74 -8.53 -27.77
N VAL A 263 -13.42 -8.66 -27.62
CA VAL A 263 -12.58 -7.69 -26.90
C VAL A 263 -11.85 -6.79 -27.90
#